data_cadd74f717e03c97c3403daf849b1091
#
_entry.id   cadd74f717e03c97c3403daf849b1091
#
_cell.length_a   1.000
_cell.length_b   1.000
_cell.length_c   1.000
_cell.angle_alpha   90.00
_cell.angle_beta   90.00
_cell.angle_gamma   90.00
#
_symmetry.space_group_name_H-M   'P 1'
#
loop_
_entity.id
_entity.type
_entity.pdbx_description
1 polymer ?
#
loop_
_entity_poly.entity_id
_entity_poly.type
_entity_poly.pdbx_seq_one_letter_code
_entity_poly.pdbx_strand_id
1 'polypeptide(L)'
;LVGAYQGAMRAVAWAIIGRSHTEEVVQDAWLAAVRGLDGFQGRSSLKTWLLTITANTAKSRLRQVRREVFLDDLPGPHGTVDDQRFAADGHWSQPPHAWHEDSPEALLAEGELRDCLDKTLNGLSELQRSVLTLRERQGLELEEIRDLLDITLSNVRVLLHRARLKVFATLEHFEETGQC
;
A
#
# COMPACT_ATOMS: atom_id res chain seq x y z
N LEU A 1 -14.69 16.92 -7.13
CA LEU A 1 -14.64 15.45 -7.21
C LEU A 1 -13.21 14.98 -7.46
N VAL A 2 -12.55 15.42 -8.54
CA VAL A 2 -11.19 14.98 -8.88
C VAL A 2 -10.21 15.23 -7.73
N GLY A 3 -10.14 16.46 -7.20
CA GLY A 3 -9.22 16.80 -6.10
C GLY A 3 -9.43 15.98 -4.81
N ALA A 4 -10.66 15.50 -4.55
CA ALA A 4 -10.95 14.73 -3.35
C ALA A 4 -10.47 13.27 -3.41
N TYR A 5 -10.44 12.67 -4.61
CA TYR A 5 -10.15 11.23 -4.76
C TYR A 5 -8.85 10.92 -5.49
N GLN A 6 -8.26 11.89 -6.20
CA GLN A 6 -7.04 11.68 -6.99
C GLN A 6 -5.88 11.15 -6.14
N GLY A 7 -5.70 11.68 -4.93
CA GLY A 7 -4.66 11.20 -4.01
C GLY A 7 -4.83 9.73 -3.61
N ALA A 8 -6.06 9.31 -3.35
CA ALA A 8 -6.38 7.92 -3.02
C ALA A 8 -6.18 7.00 -4.24
N MET A 9 -6.60 7.42 -5.42
CA MET A 9 -6.42 6.66 -6.67
C MET A 9 -4.92 6.52 -7.01
N ARG A 10 -4.13 7.59 -6.84
CA ARG A 10 -2.66 7.54 -7.01
C ARG A 10 -2.01 6.55 -6.05
N ALA A 11 -2.42 6.54 -4.77
CA ALA A 11 -1.89 5.61 -3.79
C ALA A 11 -2.18 4.15 -4.15
N VAL A 12 -3.39 3.84 -4.64
CA VAL A 12 -3.77 2.50 -5.11
C VAL A 12 -2.99 2.11 -6.37
N ALA A 13 -2.92 3.00 -7.36
CA ALA A 13 -2.17 2.75 -8.59
C ALA A 13 -0.68 2.49 -8.29
N TRP A 14 -0.06 3.37 -7.49
CA TRP A 14 1.34 3.20 -7.06
C TRP A 14 1.57 1.89 -6.32
N ALA A 15 0.67 1.51 -5.41
CA ALA A 15 0.79 0.28 -4.65
C ALA A 15 0.82 -0.96 -5.55
N ILE A 16 0.03 -0.97 -6.62
CA ILE A 16 -0.10 -2.13 -7.53
C ILE A 16 0.99 -2.15 -8.61
N ILE A 17 1.24 -1.02 -9.28
CA ILE A 17 2.09 -0.99 -10.48
C ILE A 17 3.43 -0.25 -10.28
N GLY A 18 3.64 0.40 -9.12
CA GLY A 18 4.84 1.20 -8.86
C GLY A 18 4.78 2.59 -9.48
N ARG A 19 5.88 3.38 -9.30
CA ARG A 19 5.90 4.80 -9.66
C ARG A 19 5.79 5.07 -11.15
N SER A 20 6.42 4.24 -11.98
CA SER A 20 6.61 4.49 -13.40
C SER A 20 5.32 4.68 -14.20
N HIS A 21 4.24 4.00 -13.81
CA HIS A 21 2.97 3.98 -14.53
C HIS A 21 1.80 4.53 -13.73
N THR A 22 2.05 5.10 -12.55
CA THR A 22 0.98 5.57 -11.65
C THR A 22 0.08 6.61 -12.31
N GLU A 23 0.66 7.63 -12.93
CA GLU A 23 -0.10 8.74 -13.51
C GLU A 23 -0.94 8.29 -14.72
N GLU A 24 -0.38 7.44 -15.57
CA GLU A 24 -1.07 6.86 -16.72
C GLU A 24 -2.28 6.03 -16.26
N VAL A 25 -2.09 5.17 -15.25
CA VAL A 25 -3.18 4.37 -14.68
C VAL A 25 -4.28 5.24 -14.08
N VAL A 26 -3.92 6.32 -13.37
CA VAL A 26 -4.90 7.23 -12.78
C VAL A 26 -5.69 7.96 -13.87
N GLN A 27 -5.06 8.41 -14.94
CA GLN A 27 -5.75 9.02 -16.08
C GLN A 27 -6.73 8.04 -16.74
N ASP A 28 -6.28 6.82 -17.03
CA ASP A 28 -7.12 5.78 -17.62
C ASP A 28 -8.30 5.41 -16.71
N ALA A 29 -8.05 5.33 -15.39
CA ALA A 29 -9.09 5.08 -14.40
C ALA A 29 -10.14 6.20 -14.35
N TRP A 30 -9.73 7.46 -14.46
CA TRP A 30 -10.66 8.59 -14.58
C TRP A 30 -11.49 8.52 -15.85
N LEU A 31 -10.88 8.21 -16.98
CA LEU A 31 -11.61 8.03 -18.24
C LEU A 31 -12.63 6.87 -18.16
N ALA A 32 -12.23 5.77 -17.53
CA ALA A 32 -13.13 4.64 -17.28
C ALA A 32 -14.27 5.01 -16.33
N ALA A 33 -13.97 5.79 -15.27
CA ALA A 33 -14.98 6.27 -14.32
C ALA A 33 -16.01 7.20 -15.00
N VAL A 34 -15.56 8.14 -15.83
CA VAL A 34 -16.47 9.03 -16.58
C VAL A 34 -17.39 8.24 -17.50
N ARG A 35 -16.83 7.26 -18.23
CA ARG A 35 -17.63 6.40 -19.15
C ARG A 35 -18.60 5.48 -18.39
N GLY A 36 -18.24 5.06 -17.17
CA GLY A 36 -19.05 4.15 -16.36
C GLY A 36 -20.00 4.86 -15.39
N LEU A 37 -20.01 6.19 -15.34
CA LEU A 37 -20.74 6.96 -14.33
C LEU A 37 -22.27 6.75 -14.41
N ASP A 38 -22.81 6.67 -15.61
CA ASP A 38 -24.23 6.42 -15.85
C ASP A 38 -24.68 5.05 -15.34
N GLY A 39 -23.74 4.10 -15.24
CA GLY A 39 -23.97 2.76 -14.70
C GLY A 39 -23.75 2.65 -13.19
N PHE A 40 -23.31 3.71 -12.53
CA PHE A 40 -23.06 3.68 -11.08
C PHE A 40 -24.38 3.62 -10.31
N GLN A 41 -24.64 2.49 -9.68
CA GLN A 41 -25.91 2.21 -8.98
C GLN A 41 -25.88 2.52 -7.47
N GLY A 42 -24.82 3.11 -6.95
CA GLY A 42 -24.70 3.45 -5.52
C GLY A 42 -24.60 2.23 -4.58
N ARG A 43 -24.28 1.03 -5.08
CA ARG A 43 -24.13 -0.18 -4.25
C ARG A 43 -22.93 -0.13 -3.30
N SER A 44 -21.97 0.73 -3.58
CA SER A 44 -20.82 1.05 -2.74
C SER A 44 -20.64 2.56 -2.66
N SER A 45 -19.74 3.04 -1.79
CA SER A 45 -19.36 4.44 -1.80
C SER A 45 -18.71 4.82 -3.14
N LEU A 46 -18.85 6.07 -3.56
CA LEU A 46 -18.17 6.56 -4.76
C LEU A 46 -16.65 6.38 -4.66
N LYS A 47 -16.07 6.54 -3.47
CA LYS A 47 -14.65 6.28 -3.20
C LYS A 47 -14.30 4.83 -3.53
N THR A 48 -15.01 3.86 -2.95
CA THR A 48 -14.77 2.42 -3.16
C THR A 48 -14.90 2.07 -4.64
N TRP A 49 -15.91 2.61 -5.32
CA TRP A 49 -16.10 2.38 -6.75
C TRP A 49 -14.93 2.91 -7.60
N LEU A 50 -14.46 4.14 -7.34
CA LEU A 50 -13.29 4.72 -8.02
C LEU A 50 -12.01 3.94 -7.74
N LEU A 51 -11.79 3.50 -6.50
CA LEU A 51 -10.61 2.69 -6.15
C LEU A 51 -10.67 1.32 -6.83
N THR A 52 -11.85 0.71 -6.98
CA THR A 52 -12.04 -0.54 -7.73
C THR A 52 -11.67 -0.37 -9.20
N ILE A 53 -12.13 0.70 -9.85
CA ILE A 53 -11.75 1.01 -11.24
C ILE A 53 -10.23 1.18 -11.34
N THR A 54 -9.63 1.96 -10.44
CA THR A 54 -8.18 2.20 -10.43
C THR A 54 -7.39 0.90 -10.27
N ALA A 55 -7.78 0.04 -9.32
CA ALA A 55 -7.12 -1.24 -9.10
C ALA A 55 -7.24 -2.17 -10.33
N ASN A 56 -8.40 -2.22 -10.97
CA ASN A 56 -8.60 -3.02 -12.18
C ASN A 56 -7.77 -2.51 -13.36
N THR A 57 -7.68 -1.19 -13.53
CA THR A 57 -6.82 -0.55 -14.54
C THR A 57 -5.35 -0.86 -14.26
N ALA A 58 -4.91 -0.71 -13.01
CA ALA A 58 -3.54 -1.01 -12.60
C ALA A 58 -3.17 -2.48 -12.83
N LYS A 59 -4.05 -3.42 -12.43
CA LYS A 59 -3.86 -4.87 -12.66
C LYS A 59 -3.79 -5.21 -14.15
N SER A 60 -4.62 -4.58 -14.96
CA SER A 60 -4.60 -4.77 -16.41
C SER A 60 -3.27 -4.30 -17.01
N ARG A 61 -2.81 -3.11 -16.60
CA ARG A 61 -1.52 -2.55 -17.05
C ARG A 61 -0.35 -3.42 -16.57
N LEU A 62 -0.37 -3.87 -15.33
CA LEU A 62 0.66 -4.75 -14.78
C LEU A 62 0.79 -6.05 -15.58
N ARG A 63 -0.34 -6.64 -15.99
CA ARG A 63 -0.32 -7.83 -16.86
C ARG A 63 0.30 -7.56 -18.23
N GLN A 64 0.10 -6.37 -18.79
CA GLN A 64 0.75 -5.97 -20.05
C GLN A 64 2.26 -5.83 -19.86
N VAL A 65 2.69 -5.08 -18.83
CA VAL A 65 4.13 -4.87 -18.52
C VAL A 65 4.82 -6.21 -18.23
N ARG A 66 4.18 -7.12 -17.46
CA ARG A 66 4.77 -8.45 -17.18
C ARG A 66 4.88 -9.36 -18.39
N ARG A 67 4.09 -9.18 -19.43
CA ARG A 67 4.28 -9.89 -20.70
C ARG A 67 5.53 -9.42 -21.44
N GLU A 68 5.96 -8.19 -21.17
CA GLU A 68 7.17 -7.60 -21.76
C GLU A 68 8.44 -7.90 -20.96
N VAL A 69 8.29 -8.27 -19.66
CA VAL A 69 9.41 -8.56 -18.76
C VAL A 69 9.18 -9.90 -18.06
N PHE A 70 9.81 -10.97 -18.57
CA PHE A 70 10.04 -12.19 -17.80
C PHE A 70 11.31 -11.99 -17.00
N LEU A 71 11.26 -12.09 -15.63
CA LEU A 71 12.25 -12.74 -14.77
C LEU A 71 12.30 -12.15 -13.33
N ASP A 72 12.37 -13.08 -12.38
CA ASP A 72 12.92 -13.08 -11.03
C ASP A 72 12.10 -12.41 -9.88
N ASP A 73 11.26 -13.25 -9.25
CA ASP A 73 10.92 -13.14 -7.84
C ASP A 73 11.76 -14.15 -7.03
N LEU A 74 12.85 -13.67 -6.42
CA LEU A 74 13.54 -14.41 -5.37
C LEU A 74 13.13 -13.85 -3.99
N PRO A 75 12.84 -14.74 -3.00
CA PRO A 75 12.47 -14.28 -1.66
C PRO A 75 13.70 -13.72 -0.92
N GLY A 76 13.60 -12.45 -0.48
CA GLY A 76 14.61 -11.83 0.36
C GLY A 76 14.59 -12.33 1.82
N PRO A 77 15.68 -12.13 2.59
CA PRO A 77 15.83 -12.63 3.94
C PRO A 77 14.82 -12.05 4.91
N HIS A 78 14.24 -12.88 5.76
CA HIS A 78 13.24 -12.53 6.74
C HIS A 78 13.88 -11.93 8.00
N GLY A 79 13.51 -10.68 8.34
CA GLY A 79 13.73 -10.13 9.67
C GLY A 79 12.76 -10.79 10.67
N THR A 80 13.26 -11.19 11.81
CA THR A 80 12.49 -11.81 12.88
C THR A 80 11.95 -10.73 13.81
N VAL A 81 10.68 -10.36 13.65
CA VAL A 81 9.93 -9.60 14.64
C VAL A 81 8.91 -10.52 15.29
N ASP A 82 8.75 -10.42 16.60
CA ASP A 82 7.88 -11.28 17.39
C ASP A 82 6.40 -11.13 16.99
N ASP A 83 5.77 -12.25 16.62
CA ASP A 83 4.36 -12.33 16.21
C ASP A 83 3.38 -11.84 17.31
N GLN A 84 3.83 -11.78 18.58
CA GLN A 84 3.02 -11.37 19.72
C GLN A 84 2.68 -9.88 19.75
N ARG A 85 3.32 -9.05 18.90
CA ARG A 85 3.05 -7.61 18.81
C ARG A 85 1.82 -7.25 18.00
N PHE A 86 1.18 -8.24 17.38
CA PHE A 86 -0.05 -8.06 16.62
C PHE A 86 -1.20 -8.84 17.23
N ALA A 87 -2.36 -8.22 17.36
CA ALA A 87 -3.59 -8.88 17.73
C ALA A 87 -4.08 -9.83 16.61
N ALA A 88 -4.96 -10.78 16.94
CA ALA A 88 -5.48 -11.78 16.00
C ALA A 88 -6.23 -11.15 14.78
N ASP A 89 -6.72 -9.92 14.92
CA ASP A 89 -7.33 -9.09 13.87
C ASP A 89 -6.31 -8.31 13.03
N GLY A 90 -5.00 -8.47 13.35
CA GLY A 90 -3.89 -7.81 12.67
C GLY A 90 -3.65 -6.36 13.06
N HIS A 91 -4.28 -5.86 14.14
CA HIS A 91 -3.97 -4.55 14.73
C HIS A 91 -2.75 -4.62 15.64
N TRP A 92 -2.09 -3.46 15.83
CA TRP A 92 -0.96 -3.34 16.75
C TRP A 92 -1.43 -3.53 18.19
N SER A 93 -0.92 -4.54 18.89
CA SER A 93 -1.07 -4.66 20.35
C SER A 93 -0.07 -3.79 21.11
N GLN A 94 1.08 -3.49 20.50
CA GLN A 94 2.10 -2.57 21.01
C GLN A 94 2.62 -1.70 19.86
N PRO A 95 2.00 -0.52 19.61
CA PRO A 95 2.50 0.41 18.60
C PRO A 95 3.84 1.03 19.01
N PRO A 96 4.67 1.46 18.07
CA PRO A 96 5.87 2.27 18.35
C PRO A 96 5.49 3.52 19.13
N HIS A 97 6.41 4.03 19.97
CA HIS A 97 6.18 5.24 20.75
C HIS A 97 5.85 6.43 19.85
N ALA A 98 4.91 7.27 20.27
CA ALA A 98 4.51 8.47 19.56
C ALA A 98 5.65 9.49 19.55
N TRP A 99 6.02 9.95 18.38
CA TRP A 99 7.05 10.96 18.13
C TRP A 99 6.38 12.33 18.13
N HIS A 100 6.50 13.06 19.23
CA HIS A 100 6.00 14.43 19.33
C HIS A 100 6.99 15.28 20.12
N GLU A 101 7.98 15.82 19.41
CA GLU A 101 8.67 17.05 19.82
C GLU A 101 9.00 17.82 18.54
N ASP A 102 8.42 19.03 18.41
CA ASP A 102 8.69 19.97 17.32
C ASP A 102 10.07 20.64 17.51
N SER A 103 11.15 19.84 17.46
CA SER A 103 12.52 20.37 17.41
C SER A 103 13.07 20.31 15.99
N PRO A 104 14.03 21.18 15.59
CA PRO A 104 14.67 21.11 14.28
C PRO A 104 15.32 19.75 14.02
N GLU A 105 15.88 19.12 15.06
CA GLU A 105 16.49 17.79 14.99
C GLU A 105 15.41 16.72 14.75
N ALA A 106 14.24 16.83 15.37
CA ALA A 106 13.10 15.91 15.16
C ALA A 106 12.56 16.03 13.73
N LEU A 107 12.51 17.23 13.15
CA LEU A 107 12.09 17.43 11.76
C LEU A 107 13.08 16.85 10.75
N LEU A 108 14.39 16.91 11.02
CA LEU A 108 15.41 16.25 10.21
C LEU A 108 15.29 14.73 10.30
N ALA A 109 15.18 14.19 11.51
CA ALA A 109 14.97 12.76 11.75
C ALA A 109 13.67 12.25 11.10
N GLU A 110 12.61 13.05 11.09
CA GLU A 110 11.36 12.71 10.37
C GLU A 110 11.59 12.59 8.86
N GLY A 111 12.39 13.48 8.27
CA GLY A 111 12.74 13.43 6.85
C GLY A 111 13.53 12.16 6.50
N GLU A 112 14.55 11.85 7.29
CA GLU A 112 15.39 10.65 7.12
C GLU A 112 14.57 9.37 7.34
N LEU A 113 13.71 9.32 8.35
CA LEU A 113 12.80 8.21 8.57
C LEU A 113 11.85 8.02 7.40
N ARG A 114 11.32 9.09 6.83
CA ARG A 114 10.44 9.03 5.65
C ARG A 114 11.16 8.40 4.47
N ASP A 115 12.41 8.77 4.23
CA ASP A 115 13.23 8.18 3.17
C ASP A 115 13.50 6.69 3.42
N CYS A 116 13.73 6.28 4.67
CA CYS A 116 13.88 4.89 5.07
C CYS A 116 12.60 4.09 4.81
N LEU A 117 11.45 4.62 5.22
CA LEU A 117 10.16 4.00 4.98
C LEU A 117 9.84 3.89 3.48
N ASP A 118 10.15 4.91 2.69
CA ASP A 118 9.97 4.88 1.23
C ASP A 118 10.84 3.79 0.58
N LYS A 119 12.09 3.62 1.01
CA LYS A 119 12.96 2.52 0.55
C LYS A 119 12.37 1.16 0.93
N THR A 120 11.91 1.01 2.16
CA THR A 120 11.29 -0.23 2.65
C THR A 120 10.04 -0.57 1.86
N LEU A 121 9.15 0.41 1.65
CA LEU A 121 7.93 0.22 0.86
C LEU A 121 8.22 -0.15 -0.59
N ASN A 122 9.26 0.44 -1.19
CA ASN A 122 9.70 0.10 -2.54
C ASN A 122 10.32 -1.31 -2.61
N GLY A 123 10.91 -1.80 -1.52
CA GLY A 123 11.45 -3.16 -1.38
C GLY A 123 10.42 -4.24 -1.05
N LEU A 124 9.16 -3.88 -0.79
CA LEU A 124 8.06 -4.85 -0.65
C LEU A 124 7.69 -5.44 -2.01
N SER A 125 7.23 -6.71 -2.01
CA SER A 125 6.57 -7.23 -3.21
C SER A 125 5.32 -6.40 -3.54
N GLU A 126 4.90 -6.39 -4.81
CA GLU A 126 3.73 -5.62 -5.25
C GLU A 126 2.48 -5.92 -4.42
N LEU A 127 2.22 -7.20 -4.14
CA LEU A 127 1.07 -7.61 -3.33
C LEU A 127 1.20 -7.17 -1.87
N GLN A 128 2.39 -7.26 -1.27
CA GLN A 128 2.63 -6.78 0.10
C GLN A 128 2.39 -5.27 0.19
N ARG A 129 2.97 -4.50 -0.74
CA ARG A 129 2.79 -3.05 -0.81
C ARG A 129 1.33 -2.66 -1.05
N SER A 130 0.64 -3.39 -1.95
CA SER A 130 -0.78 -3.15 -2.24
C SER A 130 -1.65 -3.34 -1.01
N VAL A 131 -1.53 -4.49 -0.34
CA VAL A 131 -2.33 -4.81 0.85
C VAL A 131 -2.07 -3.80 1.97
N LEU A 132 -0.80 -3.48 2.23
CA LEU A 132 -0.42 -2.50 3.26
C LEU A 132 -1.00 -1.11 2.95
N THR A 133 -0.84 -0.62 1.72
CA THR A 133 -1.34 0.70 1.33
C THR A 133 -2.86 0.78 1.40
N LEU A 134 -3.56 -0.25 0.92
CA LEU A 134 -5.01 -0.31 0.94
C LEU A 134 -5.55 -0.33 2.37
N ARG A 135 -4.91 -1.08 3.27
CA ARG A 135 -5.32 -1.14 4.68
C ARG A 135 -4.97 0.13 5.43
N GLU A 136 -3.68 0.51 5.46
CA GLU A 136 -3.19 1.57 6.36
C GLU A 136 -3.46 2.99 5.84
N ARG A 137 -3.40 3.21 4.54
CA ARG A 137 -3.59 4.57 3.97
C ARG A 137 -5.00 4.82 3.46
N GLN A 138 -5.68 3.78 2.96
CA GLN A 138 -7.04 3.94 2.42
C GLN A 138 -8.12 3.52 3.42
N GLY A 139 -7.76 2.77 4.48
CA GLY A 139 -8.67 2.31 5.51
C GLY A 139 -9.68 1.26 5.02
N LEU A 140 -9.32 0.47 3.99
CA LEU A 140 -10.21 -0.58 3.50
C LEU A 140 -10.22 -1.78 4.46
N GLU A 141 -11.37 -2.45 4.55
CA GLU A 141 -11.49 -3.69 5.27
C GLU A 141 -10.82 -4.85 4.51
N LEU A 142 -10.44 -5.91 5.25
CA LEU A 142 -9.69 -7.03 4.64
C LEU A 142 -10.50 -7.72 3.53
N GLU A 143 -11.82 -7.78 3.68
CA GLU A 143 -12.74 -8.32 2.69
C GLU A 143 -12.78 -7.46 1.41
N GLU A 144 -12.77 -6.14 1.56
CA GLU A 144 -12.70 -5.21 0.42
C GLU A 144 -11.36 -5.36 -0.31
N ILE A 145 -10.26 -5.51 0.42
CA ILE A 145 -8.92 -5.73 -0.15
C ILE A 145 -8.87 -7.07 -0.88
N ARG A 146 -9.44 -8.14 -0.30
CA ARG A 146 -9.57 -9.46 -0.93
C ARG A 146 -10.24 -9.34 -2.30
N ASP A 147 -11.40 -8.68 -2.33
CA ASP A 147 -12.20 -8.55 -3.56
C ASP A 147 -11.51 -7.62 -4.58
N LEU A 148 -10.88 -6.54 -4.09
CA LEU A 148 -10.17 -5.60 -4.93
C LEU A 148 -8.95 -6.22 -5.61
N LEU A 149 -8.17 -7.05 -4.89
CA LEU A 149 -6.95 -7.67 -5.40
C LEU A 149 -7.18 -9.06 -6.01
N ASP A 150 -8.39 -9.63 -5.86
CA ASP A 150 -8.74 -10.97 -6.35
C ASP A 150 -7.81 -12.05 -5.77
N ILE A 151 -7.65 -12.04 -4.44
CA ILE A 151 -6.87 -13.00 -3.67
C ILE A 151 -7.69 -13.55 -2.51
N THR A 152 -7.22 -14.57 -1.81
CA THR A 152 -7.93 -15.11 -0.65
C THR A 152 -7.76 -14.22 0.60
N LEU A 153 -8.74 -14.24 1.50
CA LEU A 153 -8.66 -13.48 2.76
C LEU A 153 -7.46 -13.92 3.62
N SER A 154 -7.15 -15.22 3.61
CA SER A 154 -5.95 -15.75 4.27
C SER A 154 -4.67 -15.15 3.69
N ASN A 155 -4.61 -15.01 2.36
CA ASN A 155 -3.45 -14.40 1.70
C ASN A 155 -3.34 -12.91 2.03
N VAL A 156 -4.47 -12.17 2.10
CA VAL A 156 -4.47 -10.77 2.56
C VAL A 156 -3.82 -10.64 3.94
N ARG A 157 -4.23 -11.49 4.90
CA ARG A 157 -3.68 -11.47 6.28
C ARG A 157 -2.18 -11.76 6.30
N VAL A 158 -1.73 -12.78 5.59
CA VAL A 158 -0.30 -13.16 5.53
C VAL A 158 0.53 -12.06 4.88
N LEU A 159 0.06 -11.48 3.78
CA LEU A 159 0.77 -10.40 3.08
C LEU A 159 0.84 -9.13 3.94
N LEU A 160 -0.26 -8.76 4.59
CA LEU A 160 -0.31 -7.62 5.49
C LEU A 160 0.65 -7.80 6.67
N HIS A 161 0.62 -8.96 7.31
CA HIS A 161 1.52 -9.30 8.41
C HIS A 161 2.99 -9.18 7.98
N ARG A 162 3.39 -9.82 6.88
CA ARG A 162 4.76 -9.75 6.37
C ARG A 162 5.19 -8.33 6.00
N ALA A 163 4.29 -7.53 5.43
CA ALA A 163 4.57 -6.14 5.10
C ALA A 163 4.80 -5.29 6.35
N ARG A 164 3.94 -5.46 7.38
CA ARG A 164 4.08 -4.79 8.68
C ARG A 164 5.38 -5.15 9.38
N LEU A 165 5.79 -6.42 9.37
CA LEU A 165 7.06 -6.86 9.95
C LEU A 165 8.24 -6.10 9.35
N LYS A 166 8.29 -5.94 8.03
CA LYS A 166 9.38 -5.20 7.35
C LYS A 166 9.39 -3.73 7.72
N VAL A 167 8.21 -3.09 7.74
CA VAL A 167 8.08 -1.68 8.13
C VAL A 167 8.50 -1.49 9.60
N PHE A 168 8.06 -2.39 10.48
CA PHE A 168 8.41 -2.35 11.90
C PHE A 168 9.91 -2.51 12.13
N ALA A 169 10.55 -3.48 11.48
CA ALA A 169 12.01 -3.65 11.57
C ALA A 169 12.78 -2.39 11.12
N THR A 170 12.28 -1.69 10.10
CA THR A 170 12.87 -0.41 9.67
C THR A 170 12.71 0.67 10.74
N LEU A 171 11.54 0.76 11.38
CA LEU A 171 11.28 1.72 12.45
C LEU A 171 12.20 1.47 13.66
N GLU A 172 12.27 0.22 14.15
CA GLU A 172 13.13 -0.15 15.28
C GLU A 172 14.61 0.14 14.97
N HIS A 173 15.07 -0.25 13.79
CA HIS A 173 16.46 0.01 13.39
C HIS A 173 16.77 1.52 13.34
N PHE A 174 15.84 2.31 12.82
CA PHE A 174 15.98 3.76 12.77
C PHE A 174 15.96 4.38 14.18
N GLU A 175 15.09 3.90 15.08
CA GLU A 175 15.05 4.35 16.49
C GLU A 175 16.38 4.08 17.20
N GLU A 176 17.03 2.93 16.94
CA GLU A 176 18.28 2.53 17.57
C GLU A 176 19.50 3.24 16.99
N THR A 177 19.53 3.49 15.69
CA THR A 177 20.74 3.91 14.97
C THR A 177 20.66 5.30 14.34
N GLY A 178 19.46 5.84 14.15
CA GLY A 178 19.22 7.06 13.37
C GLY A 178 19.50 6.88 11.88
N GLN A 179 19.64 5.63 11.39
CA GLN A 179 19.99 5.32 10.00
C GLN A 179 19.04 4.27 9.39
N CYS A 180 19.04 4.20 8.04
CA CYS A 180 18.28 3.16 7.34
C CYS A 180 18.97 1.80 7.46
#